data_14f91bff6c7a68a199ffba19609fd968
#
_entry.id   14f91bff6c7a68a199ffba19609fd968
#
_cell.length_a   1.000
_cell.length_b   1.000
_cell.length_c   1.000
_cell.angle_alpha   90.00
_cell.angle_beta   90.00
_cell.angle_gamma   90.00
#
_symmetry.space_group_name_H-M   'P 1'
#
loop_
_entity.id
_entity.type
_entity.pdbx_description
1 polymer ?
#
loop_
_entity_poly.entity_id
_entity_poly.type
_entity_poly.pdbx_seq_one_letter_code
_entity_poly.pdbx_strand_id
1 'polypeptide(L)'
;MKKFFKILLALMLVLTLSISTQAPGFAAEEGPAAQEETAADEARIDISEFTVELDSYLVMATGENVTPKVTAVNLWEGKPYAPSSSVKETLKPEDYEVSYYKVLSFSEEKYEQVDEICTVGEYKVTVMGKEPYCGEASALFTVVGKQQHLTLEKTRYSLKMGASPVEIKPETDGDGEGFSFLNIYPDVIRVYRYGNEAEVKPLKAGRAVVKVSTRGDKLYQPAGAAIVFEISPAKVKWDKKEIAALNRKSGSKNNIAWNKVKGATGYEIEYSTSSRFTKPKTSSGAKEYHRGKVKVSASRDRLKLKKLRSGRTYYVRIRALTKITDGRGNSKTLKGSWSAPLKMKI
;
A
#
# COMPACT_ATOMS: atom_id res chain seq x y z
N MET A 1 -7.46 -0.69 -13.97
CA MET A 1 -7.29 0.52 -14.82
C MET A 1 -8.56 1.31 -15.12
N LYS A 2 -9.76 0.71 -15.20
CA LYS A 2 -11.00 1.49 -15.54
C LYS A 2 -11.66 2.25 -14.37
N LYS A 3 -11.26 2.06 -13.12
CA LYS A 3 -11.83 2.77 -11.94
C LYS A 3 -11.05 4.03 -11.53
N PHE A 4 -9.80 4.15 -11.91
CA PHE A 4 -8.97 5.33 -11.59
C PHE A 4 -9.28 6.53 -12.51
N PHE A 5 -9.71 6.27 -13.73
CA PHE A 5 -10.04 7.34 -14.70
C PHE A 5 -11.33 8.11 -14.37
N LYS A 6 -12.25 7.51 -13.57
CA LYS A 6 -13.50 8.18 -13.18
C LYS A 6 -13.35 9.18 -12.02
N ILE A 7 -12.28 9.12 -11.25
CA ILE A 7 -12.05 10.04 -10.13
C ILE A 7 -11.37 11.32 -10.64
N LEU A 8 -10.54 11.23 -11.68
CA LEU A 8 -9.89 12.41 -12.27
C LEU A 8 -10.86 13.30 -13.06
N LEU A 9 -11.95 12.72 -13.62
CA LEU A 9 -12.93 13.48 -14.39
C LEU A 9 -13.97 14.19 -13.49
N ALA A 10 -14.09 13.81 -12.22
CA ALA A 10 -15.00 14.44 -11.28
C ALA A 10 -14.43 15.71 -10.60
N LEU A 11 -13.12 15.94 -10.70
CA LEU A 11 -12.47 17.14 -10.13
C LEU A 11 -12.45 18.33 -11.11
N MET A 12 -12.81 18.13 -12.39
CA MET A 12 -12.88 19.21 -13.37
C MET A 12 -14.25 19.89 -13.50
N LEU A 13 -15.23 19.54 -12.65
CA LEU A 13 -16.61 20.06 -12.82
C LEU A 13 -17.13 20.85 -11.62
N VAL A 14 -16.29 21.52 -10.85
CA VAL A 14 -16.76 22.43 -9.79
C VAL A 14 -15.93 23.71 -9.82
N LEU A 15 -16.47 24.75 -10.34
CA LEU A 15 -16.61 26.12 -9.84
C LEU A 15 -16.77 27.13 -10.97
N THR A 16 -18.01 27.37 -11.32
CA THR A 16 -18.43 28.71 -11.69
C THR A 16 -19.68 29.01 -10.85
N LEU A 17 -19.49 29.45 -9.61
CA LEU A 17 -20.54 30.14 -8.87
C LEU A 17 -20.10 31.60 -8.70
N SER A 18 -20.63 32.46 -9.55
CA SER A 18 -20.58 33.89 -9.35
C SER A 18 -21.58 34.24 -8.23
N ILE A 19 -21.11 34.69 -7.10
CA ILE A 19 -21.95 35.28 -6.05
C ILE A 19 -21.87 36.79 -6.23
N SER A 20 -22.93 37.38 -6.79
CA SER A 20 -23.17 38.82 -6.72
C SER A 20 -23.67 39.19 -5.32
N THR A 21 -22.89 39.87 -4.52
CA THR A 21 -23.37 40.52 -3.29
C THR A 21 -23.72 41.97 -3.62
N GLN A 22 -25.03 42.26 -3.64
CA GLN A 22 -25.52 43.64 -3.54
C GLN A 22 -25.31 44.19 -2.14
N ALA A 23 -24.66 45.32 -2.04
CA ALA A 23 -24.62 46.13 -0.81
C ALA A 23 -25.77 47.15 -0.78
N PRO A 24 -26.34 47.45 0.41
CA PRO A 24 -27.47 48.36 0.50
C PRO A 24 -27.05 49.83 0.41
N GLY A 25 -27.90 50.58 -0.28
CA GLY A 25 -27.69 52.00 -0.56
C GLY A 25 -27.69 52.93 0.64
N PHE A 26 -26.95 54.01 0.54
CA PHE A 26 -27.13 55.23 1.32
C PHE A 26 -27.41 56.41 0.40
N ALA A 27 -28.31 57.24 0.92
CA ALA A 27 -28.99 58.33 0.19
C ALA A 27 -28.08 59.51 -0.16
N ALA A 28 -28.53 60.25 -1.14
CA ALA A 28 -27.95 61.42 -1.74
C ALA A 28 -27.85 62.63 -0.83
N GLU A 29 -26.78 63.41 -0.98
CA GLU A 29 -26.76 64.88 -0.78
C GLU A 29 -26.22 65.56 -2.02
N GLU A 30 -26.98 66.56 -2.52
CA GLU A 30 -26.72 67.34 -3.71
C GLU A 30 -25.76 68.50 -3.42
N GLY A 31 -24.89 68.83 -4.42
CA GLY A 31 -24.38 70.18 -4.68
C GLY A 31 -22.93 70.21 -5.18
N PRO A 32 -22.56 71.29 -5.87
CA PRO A 32 -22.90 71.55 -7.25
C PRO A 32 -21.67 71.66 -8.21
N ALA A 33 -22.02 71.62 -9.48
CA ALA A 33 -21.32 72.20 -10.64
C ALA A 33 -20.01 71.67 -11.15
N ALA A 34 -20.14 70.98 -12.26
CA ALA A 34 -19.46 71.12 -13.55
C ALA A 34 -17.96 71.41 -13.55
N GLN A 35 -17.20 70.36 -13.93
CA GLN A 35 -16.16 70.53 -14.94
C GLN A 35 -16.26 69.38 -15.91
N GLU A 36 -16.51 69.70 -17.20
CA GLU A 36 -16.36 68.80 -18.33
C GLU A 36 -14.89 68.38 -18.41
N GLU A 37 -14.54 67.23 -17.90
CA GLU A 37 -13.40 66.47 -18.39
C GLU A 37 -13.89 65.51 -19.46
N THR A 38 -13.75 65.94 -20.72
CA THR A 38 -13.73 65.06 -21.86
C THR A 38 -12.46 64.23 -21.82
N ALA A 39 -12.40 63.26 -20.94
CA ALA A 39 -11.52 62.11 -21.10
C ALA A 39 -12.37 61.02 -21.80
N ALA A 40 -12.00 60.67 -23.00
CA ALA A 40 -12.49 59.47 -23.67
C ALA A 40 -12.13 58.32 -22.76
N ASP A 41 -13.13 57.84 -22.00
CA ASP A 41 -13.09 56.56 -21.31
C ASP A 41 -13.21 55.50 -22.42
N GLU A 42 -12.07 55.20 -23.08
CA GLU A 42 -11.95 54.05 -23.96
C GLU A 42 -12.34 52.86 -23.09
N ALA A 43 -13.50 52.23 -23.41
CA ALA A 43 -14.07 51.15 -22.68
C ALA A 43 -13.02 50.03 -22.57
N ARG A 44 -12.43 49.89 -21.40
CA ARG A 44 -11.44 48.81 -21.12
C ARG A 44 -12.16 47.47 -21.23
N ILE A 45 -11.56 46.52 -21.90
CA ILE A 45 -12.09 45.13 -22.07
C ILE A 45 -11.62 44.29 -20.88
N ASP A 46 -12.56 43.85 -20.05
CA ASP A 46 -12.29 42.95 -18.92
C ASP A 46 -12.03 41.53 -19.42
N ILE A 47 -10.89 40.96 -19.06
CA ILE A 47 -10.49 39.62 -19.46
C ILE A 47 -10.85 38.53 -18.44
N SER A 48 -11.62 38.83 -17.40
CA SER A 48 -11.99 37.85 -16.37
C SER A 48 -12.78 36.64 -16.90
N GLU A 49 -13.48 36.81 -18.04
CA GLU A 49 -14.18 35.69 -18.70
C GLU A 49 -13.34 34.97 -19.77
N PHE A 50 -12.10 35.37 -19.97
CA PHE A 50 -11.21 34.69 -20.92
C PHE A 50 -10.67 33.39 -20.31
N THR A 51 -10.48 32.40 -21.17
CA THR A 51 -9.80 31.15 -20.77
C THR A 51 -8.33 31.21 -21.10
N VAL A 52 -7.51 30.77 -20.15
CA VAL A 52 -6.07 30.65 -20.32
C VAL A 52 -5.74 29.22 -20.70
N GLU A 53 -5.09 29.04 -21.84
CA GLU A 53 -4.63 27.74 -22.33
C GLU A 53 -3.13 27.60 -22.12
N LEU A 54 -2.70 26.42 -21.67
CA LEU A 54 -1.32 26.08 -21.41
C LEU A 54 -0.84 24.98 -22.36
N ASP A 55 0.47 24.93 -22.61
CA ASP A 55 1.10 23.85 -23.35
C ASP A 55 1.05 22.52 -22.58
N SER A 56 0.97 22.58 -21.24
CA SER A 56 0.74 21.41 -20.38
C SER A 56 0.04 21.78 -19.08
N TYR A 57 -0.97 21.01 -18.69
CA TYR A 57 -1.65 21.11 -17.39
C TYR A 57 -1.11 20.11 -16.35
N LEU A 58 -0.26 19.18 -16.79
CA LEU A 58 0.42 18.21 -15.93
C LEU A 58 1.89 18.16 -16.32
N VAL A 59 2.74 18.68 -15.44
CA VAL A 59 4.16 18.83 -15.67
C VAL A 59 4.95 17.96 -14.68
N MET A 60 6.07 17.40 -15.13
CA MET A 60 6.93 16.59 -14.25
C MET A 60 8.02 17.46 -13.64
N ALA A 61 8.20 17.39 -12.31
CA ALA A 61 9.31 18.03 -11.61
C ALA A 61 10.64 17.46 -12.10
N THR A 62 11.57 18.34 -12.49
CA THR A 62 12.92 17.97 -12.94
C THR A 62 14.00 18.37 -11.94
N GLY A 63 13.68 19.23 -10.98
CA GLY A 63 14.62 19.94 -10.10
C GLY A 63 15.01 21.29 -10.66
N GLU A 64 14.72 21.56 -11.93
CA GLU A 64 14.87 22.84 -12.60
C GLU A 64 13.49 23.48 -12.80
N ASN A 65 13.46 24.73 -13.28
CA ASN A 65 12.21 25.42 -13.56
C ASN A 65 11.41 24.72 -14.68
N VAL A 66 10.18 24.31 -14.39
CA VAL A 66 9.26 23.59 -15.27
C VAL A 66 8.00 24.39 -15.58
N THR A 67 8.10 25.70 -15.64
CA THR A 67 6.99 26.63 -15.89
C THR A 67 6.31 26.34 -17.23
N PRO A 68 5.02 25.94 -17.28
CA PRO A 68 4.29 25.78 -18.53
C PRO A 68 4.05 27.13 -19.20
N LYS A 69 4.01 27.13 -20.53
CA LYS A 69 3.81 28.35 -21.31
C LYS A 69 2.32 28.58 -21.56
N VAL A 70 1.89 29.83 -21.48
CA VAL A 70 0.57 30.24 -21.96
C VAL A 70 0.59 30.18 -23.49
N THR A 71 -0.29 29.37 -24.07
CA THR A 71 -0.40 29.16 -25.52
C THR A 71 -1.49 29.99 -26.15
N ALA A 72 -2.57 30.27 -25.40
CA ALA A 72 -3.64 31.15 -25.84
C ALA A 72 -4.39 31.75 -24.63
N VAL A 73 -4.98 32.95 -24.85
CA VAL A 73 -5.92 33.58 -23.92
C VAL A 73 -7.16 33.94 -24.77
N ASN A 74 -8.22 33.16 -24.61
CA ASN A 74 -9.34 33.15 -25.52
C ASN A 74 -10.65 33.58 -24.87
N LEU A 75 -11.39 34.51 -25.51
CA LEU A 75 -12.79 34.72 -25.25
C LEU A 75 -13.63 33.82 -26.18
N TRP A 76 -14.56 33.09 -25.61
CA TRP A 76 -15.41 32.16 -26.35
C TRP A 76 -16.82 32.70 -26.56
N GLU A 77 -17.36 32.45 -27.75
CA GLU A 77 -18.80 32.59 -28.00
C GLU A 77 -19.49 31.29 -27.60
N GLY A 78 -20.25 31.34 -26.50
CA GLY A 78 -20.81 30.15 -25.85
C GLY A 78 -19.91 29.59 -24.73
N LYS A 79 -20.16 28.33 -24.31
CA LYS A 79 -19.37 27.68 -23.29
C LYS A 79 -18.01 27.25 -23.85
N PRO A 80 -16.88 27.53 -23.18
CA PRO A 80 -15.58 27.10 -23.65
C PRO A 80 -15.53 25.58 -23.94
N TYR A 81 -14.88 25.22 -25.05
CA TYR A 81 -14.71 23.84 -25.53
C TYR A 81 -16.00 23.06 -25.85
N ALA A 82 -17.16 23.68 -25.89
CA ALA A 82 -18.39 23.02 -26.36
C ALA A 82 -18.38 22.84 -27.89
N PRO A 83 -18.98 21.77 -28.44
CA PRO A 83 -18.98 21.52 -29.89
C PRO A 83 -19.56 22.63 -30.74
N SER A 84 -20.46 23.46 -30.18
CA SER A 84 -21.12 24.58 -30.84
C SER A 84 -20.48 25.95 -30.56
N SER A 85 -19.39 25.98 -29.78
CA SER A 85 -18.73 27.23 -29.43
C SER A 85 -17.59 27.54 -30.38
N SER A 86 -17.33 28.83 -30.60
CA SER A 86 -16.21 29.34 -31.37
C SER A 86 -15.40 30.34 -30.55
N VAL A 87 -14.11 30.47 -30.86
CA VAL A 87 -13.30 31.53 -30.28
C VAL A 87 -13.71 32.85 -30.92
N LYS A 88 -14.13 33.80 -30.09
CA LYS A 88 -14.53 35.14 -30.49
C LYS A 88 -13.30 36.05 -30.59
N GLU A 89 -12.38 35.92 -29.64
CA GLU A 89 -11.21 36.77 -29.58
C GLU A 89 -10.05 35.99 -28.93
N THR A 90 -8.83 36.24 -29.39
CA THR A 90 -7.59 35.72 -28.81
C THR A 90 -6.63 36.87 -28.58
N LEU A 91 -6.15 37.03 -27.33
CA LEU A 91 -5.15 38.02 -26.97
C LEU A 91 -3.79 37.64 -27.52
N LYS A 92 -3.02 38.68 -27.96
CA LYS A 92 -1.60 38.49 -28.28
C LYS A 92 -0.75 38.54 -27.02
N PRO A 93 0.48 37.97 -27.03
CA PRO A 93 1.37 37.97 -25.87
C PRO A 93 1.73 39.35 -25.34
N GLU A 94 1.72 40.38 -26.20
CA GLU A 94 1.95 41.79 -25.83
C GLU A 94 0.80 42.42 -25.02
N ASP A 95 -0.42 41.85 -25.11
CA ASP A 95 -1.66 42.40 -24.55
C ASP A 95 -1.82 42.02 -23.05
N TYR A 96 -0.91 41.22 -22.50
CA TYR A 96 -1.01 40.74 -21.10
C TYR A 96 0.35 40.49 -20.44
N GLU A 97 0.32 40.34 -19.12
CA GLU A 97 1.44 39.86 -18.29
C GLU A 97 1.09 38.55 -17.65
N VAL A 98 2.10 37.66 -17.46
CA VAL A 98 1.91 36.34 -16.87
C VAL A 98 2.63 36.28 -15.52
N SER A 99 1.92 35.78 -14.51
CA SER A 99 2.48 35.52 -13.19
C SER A 99 2.09 34.10 -12.74
N TYR A 100 2.96 33.47 -11.94
CA TYR A 100 2.75 32.12 -11.42
C TYR A 100 2.64 32.13 -9.91
N TYR A 101 1.77 31.30 -9.39
CA TYR A 101 1.50 31.19 -7.97
C TYR A 101 1.45 29.73 -7.55
N LYS A 102 2.05 29.40 -6.42
CA LYS A 102 1.87 28.13 -5.74
C LYS A 102 0.56 28.17 -4.94
N VAL A 103 -0.27 27.16 -5.09
CA VAL A 103 -1.51 27.02 -4.32
C VAL A 103 -1.17 26.45 -2.95
N LEU A 104 -1.39 27.24 -1.89
CA LEU A 104 -1.19 26.79 -0.51
C LEU A 104 -2.49 26.23 0.11
N SER A 105 -3.64 26.78 -0.29
CA SER A 105 -4.95 26.29 0.12
C SER A 105 -6.02 26.72 -0.89
N PHE A 106 -6.77 25.76 -1.42
CA PHE A 106 -7.92 26.05 -2.28
C PHE A 106 -9.11 26.62 -1.47
N SER A 107 -9.33 26.10 -0.28
CA SER A 107 -10.48 26.51 0.55
C SER A 107 -10.33 27.92 1.16
N GLU A 108 -9.09 28.38 1.31
CA GLU A 108 -8.78 29.71 1.86
C GLU A 108 -8.33 30.67 0.76
N GLU A 109 -8.32 30.25 -0.51
CA GLU A 109 -7.84 30.99 -1.67
C GLU A 109 -6.45 31.61 -1.44
N LYS A 110 -5.56 30.80 -0.81
CA LYS A 110 -4.23 31.24 -0.43
C LYS A 110 -3.21 30.83 -1.46
N TYR A 111 -2.52 31.84 -2.01
CA TYR A 111 -1.53 31.68 -3.08
C TYR A 111 -0.21 32.36 -2.67
N GLU A 112 0.90 31.83 -3.16
CA GLU A 112 2.23 32.40 -3.00
C GLU A 112 2.83 32.61 -4.40
N GLN A 113 3.17 33.84 -4.73
CA GLN A 113 3.81 34.12 -6.03
C GLN A 113 5.19 33.49 -6.09
N VAL A 114 5.52 32.90 -7.24
CA VAL A 114 6.78 32.21 -7.47
C VAL A 114 7.36 32.60 -8.80
N ASP A 115 8.67 32.80 -8.84
CA ASP A 115 9.41 33.11 -10.08
C ASP A 115 9.85 31.83 -10.79
N GLU A 116 10.08 30.75 -10.01
CA GLU A 116 10.49 29.44 -10.52
C GLU A 116 9.65 28.31 -9.92
N ILE A 117 9.36 27.31 -10.73
CA ILE A 117 8.57 26.15 -10.35
C ILE A 117 9.45 24.89 -10.43
N CYS A 118 10.07 24.55 -9.31
CA CYS A 118 11.00 23.42 -9.19
C CYS A 118 10.45 22.26 -8.34
N THR A 119 9.27 22.41 -7.75
CA THR A 119 8.74 21.46 -6.76
C THR A 119 7.35 20.94 -7.12
N VAL A 120 7.02 19.74 -6.65
CA VAL A 120 5.68 19.18 -6.79
C VAL A 120 4.63 20.03 -6.09
N GLY A 121 3.43 20.11 -6.64
CA GLY A 121 2.32 20.87 -6.08
C GLY A 121 1.30 21.29 -7.12
N GLU A 122 0.27 21.96 -6.63
CA GLU A 122 -0.72 22.64 -7.46
C GLU A 122 -0.27 24.09 -7.65
N TYR A 123 -0.45 24.59 -8.85
CA TYR A 123 -0.04 25.96 -9.23
C TYR A 123 -1.15 26.63 -10.01
N LYS A 124 -1.16 27.96 -9.94
CA LYS A 124 -2.04 28.83 -10.69
C LYS A 124 -1.19 29.73 -11.59
N VAL A 125 -1.50 29.78 -12.86
CA VAL A 125 -1.02 30.85 -13.76
C VAL A 125 -2.10 31.92 -13.81
N THR A 126 -1.71 33.18 -13.68
CA THR A 126 -2.57 34.34 -13.80
C THR A 126 -2.07 35.20 -14.96
N VAL A 127 -2.98 35.62 -15.79
CA VAL A 127 -2.78 36.52 -16.91
C VAL A 127 -3.44 37.83 -16.54
N MET A 128 -2.74 38.92 -16.56
CA MET A 128 -3.23 40.30 -16.30
C MET A 128 -3.25 41.12 -17.61
N GLY A 129 -4.40 41.64 -17.96
CA GLY A 129 -4.55 42.42 -19.19
C GLY A 129 -3.79 43.76 -19.13
N LYS A 130 -3.21 44.16 -20.28
CA LYS A 130 -2.62 45.48 -20.52
C LYS A 130 -3.55 46.30 -21.37
N GLU A 131 -3.53 47.62 -21.24
CA GLU A 131 -4.39 48.49 -22.05
C GLU A 131 -4.38 48.14 -23.55
N PRO A 132 -5.53 48.05 -24.17
CA PRO A 132 -6.92 48.40 -23.70
C PRO A 132 -7.59 47.34 -22.81
N TYR A 133 -6.95 46.20 -22.51
CA TYR A 133 -7.47 45.15 -21.66
C TYR A 133 -7.22 45.41 -20.18
N CYS A 134 -8.11 44.95 -19.32
CA CYS A 134 -7.97 45.00 -17.84
C CYS A 134 -8.49 43.73 -17.18
N GLY A 135 -8.28 43.60 -15.86
CA GLY A 135 -8.68 42.43 -15.11
C GLY A 135 -7.72 41.26 -15.25
N GLU A 136 -8.10 40.09 -14.72
CA GLU A 136 -7.27 38.90 -14.75
C GLU A 136 -8.03 37.63 -15.15
N ALA A 137 -7.37 36.77 -15.88
CA ALA A 137 -7.80 35.41 -16.18
C ALA A 137 -6.78 34.40 -15.65
N SER A 138 -7.19 33.18 -15.32
CA SER A 138 -6.26 32.21 -14.76
C SER A 138 -6.55 30.79 -15.17
N ALA A 139 -5.52 29.93 -15.06
CA ALA A 139 -5.64 28.48 -15.17
C ALA A 139 -4.87 27.78 -14.05
N LEU A 140 -5.29 26.57 -13.71
CA LEU A 140 -4.59 25.71 -12.76
C LEU A 140 -3.78 24.65 -13.50
N PHE A 141 -2.66 24.26 -12.96
CA PHE A 141 -1.86 23.13 -13.43
C PHE A 141 -1.17 22.43 -12.25
N THR A 142 -0.78 21.18 -12.47
CA THR A 142 -0.18 20.34 -11.43
C THR A 142 1.26 20.00 -11.82
N VAL A 143 2.19 20.14 -10.90
CA VAL A 143 3.55 19.61 -11.01
C VAL A 143 3.62 18.31 -10.19
N VAL A 144 3.89 17.20 -10.86
CA VAL A 144 3.99 15.87 -10.27
C VAL A 144 5.44 15.42 -10.18
N GLY A 145 5.76 14.65 -9.13
CA GLY A 145 7.10 14.07 -8.96
C GLY A 145 7.37 12.93 -9.94
N LYS A 146 8.63 12.67 -10.21
CA LYS A 146 9.11 11.50 -10.92
C LYS A 146 8.68 10.23 -10.18
N GLN A 147 8.39 9.15 -10.91
CA GLN A 147 8.25 7.85 -10.28
C GLN A 147 9.59 7.38 -9.74
N GLN A 148 9.59 6.84 -8.53
CA GLN A 148 10.71 6.10 -7.99
C GLN A 148 10.33 4.64 -7.80
N HIS A 149 11.32 3.75 -7.82
CA HIS A 149 11.15 2.33 -7.61
C HIS A 149 11.79 1.92 -6.30
N LEU A 150 11.07 1.08 -5.56
CA LEU A 150 11.58 0.46 -4.33
C LEU A 150 12.03 -0.95 -4.66
N THR A 151 13.32 -1.22 -4.48
CA THR A 151 13.95 -2.52 -4.71
C THR A 151 14.14 -3.26 -3.39
N LEU A 152 13.82 -4.55 -3.40
CA LEU A 152 13.97 -5.47 -2.28
C LEU A 152 14.73 -6.71 -2.75
N GLU A 153 15.72 -7.18 -1.97
CA GLU A 153 16.45 -8.42 -2.29
C GLU A 153 15.48 -9.60 -2.49
N LYS A 154 14.47 -9.69 -1.62
CA LYS A 154 13.43 -10.73 -1.68
C LYS A 154 12.09 -10.17 -1.26
N THR A 155 11.05 -10.56 -1.97
CA THR A 155 9.65 -10.23 -1.62
C THR A 155 8.93 -11.38 -0.91
N ARG A 156 9.60 -12.52 -0.72
CA ARG A 156 9.03 -13.69 -0.03
C ARG A 156 10.10 -14.45 0.76
N TYR A 157 9.79 -14.73 2.03
CA TYR A 157 10.61 -15.52 2.95
C TYR A 157 9.84 -16.73 3.46
N SER A 158 10.48 -17.91 3.42
CA SER A 158 9.97 -19.15 4.03
C SER A 158 10.84 -19.51 5.24
N LEU A 159 10.32 -19.25 6.43
CA LEU A 159 11.05 -19.40 7.68
C LEU A 159 10.52 -20.56 8.51
N LYS A 160 11.30 -21.02 9.47
CA LYS A 160 10.87 -21.94 10.52
C LYS A 160 10.78 -21.19 11.84
N MET A 161 9.86 -21.58 12.70
CA MET A 161 9.85 -21.08 14.08
C MET A 161 11.19 -21.36 14.76
N GLY A 162 11.77 -20.32 15.37
CA GLY A 162 13.11 -20.36 15.98
C GLY A 162 14.26 -20.10 15.00
N ALA A 163 13.97 -19.73 13.74
CA ALA A 163 15.00 -19.21 12.83
C ALA A 163 15.54 -17.87 13.34
N SER A 164 16.77 -17.57 12.98
CA SER A 164 17.37 -16.24 13.17
C SER A 164 16.51 -15.17 12.53
N PRO A 165 16.54 -13.95 13.06
CA PRO A 165 15.88 -12.82 12.41
C PRO A 165 16.37 -12.62 10.98
N VAL A 166 15.54 -11.99 10.15
CA VAL A 166 15.83 -11.66 8.75
C VAL A 166 15.99 -10.15 8.65
N GLU A 167 17.10 -9.71 8.09
CA GLU A 167 17.33 -8.31 7.74
C GLU A 167 16.59 -7.95 6.45
N ILE A 168 16.03 -6.75 6.42
CA ILE A 168 15.40 -6.12 5.26
C ILE A 168 16.15 -4.83 4.99
N LYS A 169 16.78 -4.74 3.83
CA LYS A 169 17.52 -3.58 3.34
C LYS A 169 16.89 -3.15 2.02
N PRO A 170 15.92 -2.23 2.07
CA PRO A 170 15.34 -1.68 0.86
C PRO A 170 16.28 -0.67 0.23
N GLU A 171 16.21 -0.57 -1.09
CA GLU A 171 16.90 0.42 -1.89
C GLU A 171 15.89 1.18 -2.76
N THR A 172 16.20 2.41 -3.16
CA THR A 172 15.40 3.20 -4.10
C THR A 172 16.31 3.90 -5.10
N ASP A 173 15.80 4.12 -6.30
CA ASP A 173 16.43 4.92 -7.34
C ASP A 173 16.06 6.42 -7.25
N GLY A 174 15.27 6.79 -6.24
CA GLY A 174 14.90 8.18 -5.94
C GLY A 174 15.62 8.72 -4.70
N ASP A 175 15.47 10.02 -4.46
CA ASP A 175 16.06 10.71 -3.29
C ASP A 175 15.12 10.66 -2.06
N GLY A 176 14.11 9.80 -2.09
CA GLY A 176 13.12 9.67 -1.03
C GLY A 176 13.74 9.42 0.33
N GLU A 177 13.50 10.31 1.28
CA GLU A 177 14.04 10.25 2.64
C GLU A 177 13.41 9.10 3.43
N GLY A 178 14.22 8.09 3.71
CA GLY A 178 13.92 7.04 4.65
C GLY A 178 12.85 6.05 4.21
N PHE A 179 12.89 4.89 4.85
CA PHE A 179 11.91 3.84 4.62
C PHE A 179 11.01 3.66 5.84
N SER A 180 9.75 3.32 5.57
CA SER A 180 8.81 2.91 6.60
C SER A 180 8.46 1.44 6.44
N PHE A 181 8.24 0.76 7.58
CA PHE A 181 7.93 -0.66 7.64
C PHE A 181 6.64 -0.86 8.42
N LEU A 182 5.56 -1.21 7.74
CA LEU A 182 4.27 -1.47 8.35
C LEU A 182 4.06 -2.98 8.52
N ASN A 183 4.07 -3.43 9.76
CA ASN A 183 3.74 -4.82 10.12
C ASN A 183 2.23 -4.99 10.25
N ILE A 184 1.61 -5.69 9.29
CA ILE A 184 0.16 -5.94 9.28
C ILE A 184 -0.22 -7.09 10.23
N TYR A 185 0.74 -7.95 10.61
CA TYR A 185 0.50 -9.16 11.42
C TYR A 185 1.42 -9.21 12.65
N PRO A 186 1.25 -8.31 13.64
CA PRO A 186 2.16 -8.19 14.79
C PRO A 186 2.19 -9.43 15.70
N ASP A 187 1.15 -10.26 15.65
CA ASP A 187 1.10 -11.55 16.38
C ASP A 187 1.97 -12.64 15.75
N VAL A 188 2.28 -12.52 14.45
CA VAL A 188 3.00 -13.55 13.67
C VAL A 188 4.48 -13.24 13.60
N ILE A 189 4.82 -11.95 13.42
CA ILE A 189 6.19 -11.45 13.34
C ILE A 189 6.35 -10.18 14.18
N ARG A 190 7.57 -9.90 14.60
CA ARG A 190 7.98 -8.60 15.14
C ARG A 190 8.97 -7.96 14.19
N VAL A 191 8.78 -6.69 13.93
CA VAL A 191 9.65 -5.85 13.09
C VAL A 191 10.37 -4.86 13.99
N TYR A 192 11.68 -4.87 13.97
CA TYR A 192 12.55 -3.90 14.62
C TYR A 192 13.16 -3.01 13.54
N ARG A 193 13.08 -1.70 13.71
CA ARG A 193 13.62 -0.71 12.76
C ARG A 193 14.98 -0.21 13.23
N TYR A 194 15.90 -0.04 12.29
CA TYR A 194 17.24 0.51 12.50
C TYR A 194 17.54 1.49 11.35
N GLY A 195 17.09 2.73 11.50
CA GLY A 195 17.19 3.71 10.41
C GLY A 195 16.42 3.27 9.16
N ASN A 196 17.11 3.07 8.05
CA ASN A 196 16.57 2.66 6.77
C ASN A 196 16.45 1.12 6.60
N GLU A 197 16.79 0.36 7.62
CA GLU A 197 16.73 -1.10 7.61
C GLU A 197 15.74 -1.61 8.67
N ALA A 198 15.36 -2.87 8.55
CA ALA A 198 14.55 -3.54 9.55
C ALA A 198 14.98 -5.01 9.73
N GLU A 199 14.80 -5.50 10.96
CA GLU A 199 14.96 -6.89 11.32
C GLU A 199 13.60 -7.52 11.61
N VAL A 200 13.30 -8.67 11.02
CA VAL A 200 12.03 -9.38 11.19
C VAL A 200 12.25 -10.69 11.94
N LYS A 201 11.63 -10.81 13.13
CA LYS A 201 11.69 -11.97 14.00
C LYS A 201 10.36 -12.75 14.00
N PRO A 202 10.37 -14.07 13.73
CA PRO A 202 9.18 -14.91 13.85
C PRO A 202 8.71 -15.06 15.31
N LEU A 203 7.40 -14.87 15.56
CA LEU A 203 6.75 -15.03 16.86
C LEU A 203 5.78 -16.22 16.92
N LYS A 204 5.18 -16.56 15.76
CA LYS A 204 4.14 -17.57 15.64
C LYS A 204 4.14 -18.15 14.23
N ALA A 205 3.81 -19.42 14.08
CA ALA A 205 3.61 -20.00 12.75
C ALA A 205 2.41 -19.36 12.05
N GLY A 206 2.57 -19.04 10.76
CA GLY A 206 1.54 -18.37 10.00
C GLY A 206 2.08 -17.66 8.77
N ARG A 207 1.24 -16.80 8.20
CA ARG A 207 1.59 -15.87 7.13
C ARG A 207 1.58 -14.45 7.69
N ALA A 208 2.58 -13.67 7.33
CA ALA A 208 2.65 -12.26 7.65
C ALA A 208 3.05 -11.45 6.41
N VAL A 209 2.73 -10.16 6.43
CA VAL A 209 3.11 -9.20 5.39
C VAL A 209 3.70 -7.97 6.06
N VAL A 210 4.84 -7.53 5.57
CA VAL A 210 5.42 -6.23 5.87
C VAL A 210 5.29 -5.38 4.62
N LYS A 211 4.63 -4.22 4.74
CA LYS A 211 4.66 -3.21 3.69
C LYS A 211 5.86 -2.31 3.94
N VAL A 212 6.69 -2.17 2.94
CA VAL A 212 7.83 -1.24 2.92
C VAL A 212 7.45 -0.11 1.99
N SER A 213 7.65 1.12 2.42
CA SER A 213 7.41 2.29 1.58
C SER A 213 8.45 3.37 1.84
N THR A 214 8.79 4.11 0.81
CA THR A 214 9.52 5.35 0.90
C THR A 214 8.56 6.52 0.71
N ARG A 215 8.86 7.65 1.33
CA ARG A 215 8.09 8.87 1.13
C ARG A 215 8.46 9.48 -0.22
N GLY A 216 7.51 10.21 -0.80
CA GLY A 216 7.83 11.16 -1.84
C GLY A 216 8.50 12.40 -1.22
N ASP A 217 9.18 13.13 -2.05
CA ASP A 217 9.79 14.43 -1.73
C ASP A 217 9.38 15.48 -2.74
N LYS A 218 10.19 16.54 -2.89
CA LYS A 218 9.95 17.62 -3.85
C LYS A 218 10.05 17.18 -5.32
N LEU A 219 10.72 16.05 -5.60
CA LEU A 219 11.01 15.58 -6.95
C LEU A 219 10.43 14.20 -7.24
N TYR A 220 10.16 13.37 -6.22
CA TYR A 220 9.74 11.98 -6.40
C TYR A 220 8.41 11.67 -5.74
N GLN A 221 7.62 10.83 -6.40
CA GLN A 221 6.39 10.27 -5.83
C GLN A 221 6.72 9.18 -4.80
N PRO A 222 5.83 8.89 -3.82
CA PRO A 222 6.02 7.76 -2.91
C PRO A 222 6.09 6.43 -3.68
N ALA A 223 6.94 5.50 -3.20
CA ALA A 223 6.99 4.14 -3.71
C ALA A 223 6.77 3.12 -2.59
N GLY A 224 6.31 1.92 -2.93
CA GLY A 224 6.06 0.89 -1.96
C GLY A 224 6.09 -0.52 -2.52
N ALA A 225 6.46 -1.46 -1.65
CA ALA A 225 6.48 -2.89 -1.93
C ALA A 225 6.00 -3.69 -0.72
N ALA A 226 5.70 -4.97 -0.92
CA ALA A 226 5.26 -5.85 0.15
C ALA A 226 6.14 -7.10 0.22
N ILE A 227 6.52 -7.47 1.44
CA ILE A 227 7.27 -8.69 1.72
C ILE A 227 6.35 -9.68 2.44
N VAL A 228 6.29 -10.90 1.91
CA VAL A 228 5.49 -11.98 2.49
C VAL A 228 6.37 -12.94 3.27
N PHE A 229 6.01 -13.22 4.51
CA PHE A 229 6.64 -14.21 5.38
C PHE A 229 5.72 -15.41 5.56
N GLU A 230 6.22 -16.61 5.27
CA GLU A 230 5.55 -17.88 5.55
C GLU A 230 6.36 -18.62 6.63
N ILE A 231 5.80 -18.73 7.82
CA ILE A 231 6.49 -19.26 8.99
C ILE A 231 5.95 -20.64 9.33
N SER A 232 6.76 -21.66 9.07
CA SER A 232 6.44 -23.05 9.43
C SER A 232 6.46 -23.26 10.94
N PRO A 233 5.55 -24.10 11.48
CA PRO A 233 5.46 -24.34 12.91
C PRO A 233 6.71 -25.03 13.48
N ALA A 234 6.97 -24.79 14.76
CA ALA A 234 8.05 -25.41 15.51
C ALA A 234 7.90 -26.93 15.55
N LYS A 235 9.02 -27.60 15.80
CA LYS A 235 9.07 -29.04 16.05
C LYS A 235 8.28 -29.38 17.31
N VAL A 236 7.38 -30.37 17.20
CA VAL A 236 6.56 -30.84 18.33
C VAL A 236 7.44 -31.61 19.33
N LYS A 237 7.21 -31.37 20.62
CA LYS A 237 7.81 -32.14 21.71
C LYS A 237 6.78 -33.07 22.34
N TRP A 238 7.18 -34.33 22.61
CA TRP A 238 6.35 -35.29 23.33
C TRP A 238 6.21 -34.88 24.81
N ASP A 239 4.99 -34.98 25.34
CA ASP A 239 4.77 -34.91 26.79
C ASP A 239 4.87 -36.31 27.38
N LYS A 240 6.10 -36.70 27.76
CA LYS A 240 6.38 -38.01 28.28
C LYS A 240 5.71 -38.29 29.63
N LYS A 241 5.51 -37.26 30.48
CA LYS A 241 4.83 -37.39 31.78
C LYS A 241 3.34 -37.73 31.55
N GLU A 242 2.67 -36.99 30.67
CA GLU A 242 1.27 -37.23 30.36
C GLU A 242 1.08 -38.59 29.65
N ILE A 243 1.97 -39.00 28.74
CA ILE A 243 1.95 -40.31 28.11
C ILE A 243 1.99 -41.43 29.17
N ALA A 244 2.91 -41.33 30.15
CA ALA A 244 2.99 -42.33 31.21
C ALA A 244 1.74 -42.35 32.09
N ALA A 245 1.18 -41.18 32.42
CA ALA A 245 -0.06 -41.09 33.21
C ALA A 245 -1.24 -41.73 32.49
N LEU A 246 -1.45 -41.39 31.19
CA LEU A 246 -2.52 -41.91 30.36
C LEU A 246 -2.42 -43.45 30.20
N ASN A 247 -1.23 -43.96 29.97
CA ASN A 247 -0.99 -45.40 29.81
C ASN A 247 -1.25 -46.16 31.11
N ARG A 248 -0.88 -45.62 32.26
CA ARG A 248 -1.14 -46.21 33.59
C ARG A 248 -2.67 -46.23 33.86
N LYS A 249 -3.33 -45.11 33.65
CA LYS A 249 -4.80 -44.99 33.89
C LYS A 249 -5.60 -45.91 33.01
N SER A 250 -5.22 -46.10 31.75
CA SER A 250 -6.00 -46.89 30.77
C SER A 250 -5.58 -48.37 30.70
N GLY A 251 -4.54 -48.79 31.38
CA GLY A 251 -3.95 -50.13 31.25
C GLY A 251 -3.44 -50.45 29.84
N SER A 252 -3.30 -49.46 28.98
CA SER A 252 -2.89 -49.66 27.59
C SER A 252 -1.66 -48.83 27.24
N LYS A 253 -0.85 -49.29 26.26
CA LYS A 253 0.43 -48.67 25.89
C LYS A 253 0.36 -47.87 24.57
N ASN A 254 -0.84 -47.51 24.12
CA ASN A 254 -1.09 -46.87 22.84
C ASN A 254 -1.56 -45.42 22.94
N ASN A 255 -1.41 -44.77 24.11
CA ASN A 255 -1.69 -43.35 24.27
C ASN A 255 -0.43 -42.54 23.95
N ILE A 256 -0.63 -41.42 23.29
CA ILE A 256 0.38 -40.41 23.02
C ILE A 256 -0.11 -39.03 23.47
N ALA A 257 0.79 -38.18 23.92
CA ALA A 257 0.52 -36.80 24.27
C ALA A 257 1.72 -35.90 23.85
N TRP A 258 1.41 -34.64 23.59
CA TRP A 258 2.41 -33.67 23.09
C TRP A 258 2.12 -32.26 23.57
N ASN A 259 3.16 -31.43 23.59
CA ASN A 259 3.02 -30.02 23.89
C ASN A 259 2.44 -29.30 22.68
N LYS A 260 1.42 -28.45 22.89
CA LYS A 260 0.83 -27.65 21.85
C LYS A 260 1.85 -26.68 21.25
N VAL A 261 1.81 -26.48 19.94
CA VAL A 261 2.68 -25.58 19.20
C VAL A 261 1.92 -24.30 18.84
N LYS A 262 2.48 -23.15 19.19
CA LYS A 262 1.87 -21.84 18.92
C LYS A 262 1.69 -21.61 17.41
N GLY A 263 0.48 -21.32 17.00
CA GLY A 263 0.13 -21.11 15.59
C GLY A 263 -0.15 -22.39 14.81
N ALA A 264 -0.13 -23.58 15.44
CA ALA A 264 -0.62 -24.79 14.79
C ALA A 264 -2.12 -24.73 14.60
N THR A 265 -2.60 -25.17 13.44
CA THR A 265 -4.04 -25.40 13.14
C THR A 265 -4.41 -26.88 13.22
N GLY A 266 -3.41 -27.75 13.32
CA GLY A 266 -3.58 -29.18 13.47
C GLY A 266 -2.25 -29.90 13.62
N TYR A 267 -2.33 -31.23 13.77
CA TYR A 267 -1.17 -32.10 13.84
C TYR A 267 -1.33 -33.29 12.90
N GLU A 268 -0.22 -33.75 12.35
CA GLU A 268 -0.12 -34.99 11.61
C GLU A 268 0.74 -35.97 12.40
N ILE A 269 0.16 -37.11 12.76
CA ILE A 269 0.80 -38.20 13.47
C ILE A 269 1.01 -39.33 12.47
N GLU A 270 2.19 -39.91 12.46
CA GLU A 270 2.53 -41.09 11.69
C GLU A 270 3.13 -42.15 12.57
N TYR A 271 2.64 -43.39 12.44
CA TYR A 271 3.18 -44.53 13.14
C TYR A 271 3.59 -45.64 12.15
N SER A 272 4.62 -46.38 12.51
CA SER A 272 5.17 -47.44 11.65
C SER A 272 5.90 -48.49 12.51
N THR A 273 5.90 -49.73 12.07
CA THR A 273 6.76 -50.79 12.63
C THR A 273 8.21 -50.66 12.19
N SER A 274 8.51 -49.82 11.18
CA SER A 274 9.86 -49.46 10.77
C SER A 274 10.28 -48.14 11.39
N SER A 275 11.43 -48.04 12.02
CA SER A 275 12.00 -46.82 12.59
C SER A 275 12.29 -45.75 11.54
N ARG A 276 12.52 -46.17 10.30
CA ARG A 276 12.74 -45.28 9.14
C ARG A 276 11.44 -44.77 8.51
N PHE A 277 10.28 -45.29 8.92
CA PHE A 277 8.96 -44.97 8.34
C PHE A 277 8.84 -45.33 6.84
N THR A 278 9.67 -46.21 6.36
CA THR A 278 9.66 -46.75 4.98
C THR A 278 9.47 -48.23 5.02
N LYS A 279 8.85 -48.78 3.94
CA LYS A 279 8.65 -50.25 3.83
C LYS A 279 10.02 -50.91 3.69
N PRO A 280 10.37 -51.91 4.51
CA PRO A 280 11.60 -52.68 4.37
C PRO A 280 11.68 -53.37 3.01
N LYS A 281 12.90 -53.52 2.49
CA LYS A 281 13.15 -54.18 1.19
C LYS A 281 13.12 -55.72 1.30
N THR A 282 13.37 -56.26 2.51
CA THR A 282 13.38 -57.68 2.74
C THR A 282 11.94 -58.26 2.75
N SER A 283 11.74 -59.44 2.20
CA SER A 283 10.42 -60.09 2.10
C SER A 283 9.75 -60.28 3.45
N SER A 284 10.47 -60.73 4.46
CA SER A 284 9.99 -60.87 5.85
C SER A 284 9.60 -59.55 6.48
N GLY A 285 10.46 -58.54 6.38
CA GLY A 285 10.18 -57.19 6.88
C GLY A 285 9.04 -56.49 6.15
N ALA A 286 8.83 -56.79 4.87
CA ALA A 286 7.72 -56.23 4.09
C ALA A 286 6.35 -56.81 4.51
N LYS A 287 6.26 -58.10 4.89
CA LYS A 287 5.03 -58.72 5.41
C LYS A 287 4.64 -58.19 6.78
N GLU A 288 5.61 -57.84 7.61
CA GLU A 288 5.38 -57.31 8.95
C GLU A 288 5.19 -55.78 9.01
N TYR A 289 5.39 -55.12 7.88
CA TYR A 289 5.32 -53.65 7.81
C TYR A 289 3.87 -53.20 7.99
N HIS A 290 3.70 -52.34 9.01
CA HIS A 290 2.41 -51.68 9.28
C HIS A 290 2.68 -50.19 9.52
N ARG A 291 1.94 -49.35 8.82
CA ARG A 291 2.05 -47.92 8.87
C ARG A 291 0.68 -47.26 8.81
N GLY A 292 0.54 -46.17 9.54
CA GLY A 292 -0.66 -45.35 9.47
C GLY A 292 -0.39 -43.89 9.70
N LYS A 293 -1.29 -43.06 9.24
CA LYS A 293 -1.28 -41.60 9.45
C LYS A 293 -2.63 -41.15 9.98
N VAL A 294 -2.58 -40.19 10.91
CA VAL A 294 -3.77 -39.58 11.51
C VAL A 294 -3.54 -38.07 11.55
N LYS A 295 -4.53 -37.29 11.14
CA LYS A 295 -4.56 -35.84 11.33
C LYS A 295 -5.58 -35.53 12.42
N VAL A 296 -5.19 -34.56 13.30
CA VAL A 296 -6.04 -34.10 14.40
C VAL A 296 -6.04 -32.59 14.46
N SER A 297 -7.09 -31.99 15.04
CA SER A 297 -7.18 -30.54 15.20
C SER A 297 -6.17 -30.00 16.22
N ALA A 298 -5.92 -28.69 16.18
CA ALA A 298 -5.02 -28.02 17.11
C ALA A 298 -5.51 -28.02 18.57
N SER A 299 -6.81 -28.26 18.80
CA SER A 299 -7.38 -28.37 20.15
C SER A 299 -6.86 -29.58 20.91
N ARG A 300 -6.48 -30.63 20.18
CA ARG A 300 -5.97 -31.88 20.79
C ARG A 300 -4.48 -31.77 21.15
N ASP A 301 -4.15 -32.35 22.28
CA ASP A 301 -2.80 -32.53 22.80
C ASP A 301 -2.48 -34.00 23.16
N ARG A 302 -3.47 -34.90 22.94
CA ARG A 302 -3.38 -36.34 23.21
C ARG A 302 -4.21 -37.14 22.22
N LEU A 303 -3.85 -38.40 22.03
CA LEU A 303 -4.54 -39.33 21.16
C LEU A 303 -4.30 -40.76 21.61
N LYS A 304 -5.33 -41.60 21.64
CA LYS A 304 -5.22 -43.08 21.70
C LYS A 304 -5.10 -43.61 20.27
N LEU A 305 -3.94 -44.16 19.91
CA LEU A 305 -3.73 -44.78 18.60
C LEU A 305 -4.57 -46.06 18.52
N LYS A 306 -5.26 -46.22 17.40
CA LYS A 306 -6.14 -47.40 17.11
C LYS A 306 -5.51 -48.25 16.02
N LYS A 307 -6.01 -49.49 15.87
CA LYS A 307 -5.61 -50.44 14.82
C LYS A 307 -4.11 -50.81 14.87
N LEU A 308 -3.51 -50.82 16.07
CA LEU A 308 -2.16 -51.33 16.27
C LEU A 308 -2.23 -52.85 16.52
N ARG A 309 -1.21 -53.55 16.02
CA ARG A 309 -1.10 -55.04 16.19
C ARG A 309 -0.41 -55.32 17.51
N SER A 310 -1.01 -56.18 18.34
CA SER A 310 -0.40 -56.60 19.60
C SER A 310 0.93 -57.35 19.39
N GLY A 311 1.81 -57.30 20.37
CA GLY A 311 3.16 -57.88 20.33
C GLY A 311 4.17 -57.16 19.44
N ARG A 312 3.80 -56.05 18.82
CA ARG A 312 4.69 -55.29 17.89
C ARG A 312 5.21 -54.04 18.51
N THR A 313 6.40 -53.65 18.06
CA THR A 313 7.01 -52.35 18.35
C THR A 313 6.65 -51.35 17.26
N TYR A 314 6.13 -50.23 17.68
CA TYR A 314 5.85 -49.09 16.79
C TYR A 314 6.76 -47.88 17.09
N TYR A 315 7.09 -47.20 16.05
CA TYR A 315 7.73 -45.86 16.09
C TYR A 315 6.67 -44.85 15.68
N VAL A 316 6.50 -43.81 16.48
CA VAL A 316 5.49 -42.78 16.26
C VAL A 316 6.19 -41.43 16.13
N ARG A 317 5.85 -40.65 15.13
CA ARG A 317 6.32 -39.27 14.98
C ARG A 317 5.15 -38.33 14.73
N ILE A 318 5.32 -37.07 15.12
CA ILE A 318 4.30 -36.04 15.00
C ILE A 318 4.91 -34.79 14.43
N ARG A 319 4.14 -34.05 13.64
CA ARG A 319 4.47 -32.69 13.24
C ARG A 319 3.25 -31.79 13.34
N ALA A 320 3.50 -30.51 13.62
CA ALA A 320 2.46 -29.48 13.59
C ALA A 320 2.19 -29.04 12.15
N LEU A 321 0.96 -28.65 11.89
CA LEU A 321 0.47 -28.10 10.63
C LEU A 321 -0.08 -26.71 10.90
N THR A 322 0.16 -25.76 9.98
CA THR A 322 -0.44 -24.42 10.02
C THR A 322 -1.08 -24.14 8.67
N LYS A 323 -2.41 -24.02 8.63
CA LYS A 323 -3.12 -23.58 7.45
C LYS A 323 -3.00 -22.06 7.35
N ILE A 324 -2.53 -21.58 6.21
CA ILE A 324 -2.47 -20.17 5.87
C ILE A 324 -3.35 -19.90 4.65
N THR A 325 -3.87 -18.68 4.56
CA THR A 325 -4.65 -18.22 3.41
C THR A 325 -4.03 -16.92 2.90
N ASP A 326 -3.92 -16.78 1.60
CA ASP A 326 -3.45 -15.55 0.97
C ASP A 326 -4.59 -14.53 0.79
N GLY A 327 -4.26 -13.33 0.30
CA GLY A 327 -5.23 -12.25 0.05
C GLY A 327 -6.25 -12.56 -1.06
N ARG A 328 -6.04 -13.66 -1.82
CA ARG A 328 -6.96 -14.15 -2.87
C ARG A 328 -7.83 -15.31 -2.40
N GLY A 329 -7.71 -15.71 -1.11
CA GLY A 329 -8.46 -16.84 -0.55
C GLY A 329 -7.81 -18.20 -0.77
N ASN A 330 -6.66 -18.31 -1.48
CA ASN A 330 -5.97 -19.58 -1.68
C ASN A 330 -5.37 -20.07 -0.37
N SER A 331 -5.65 -21.33 -0.02
CA SER A 331 -5.17 -21.94 1.21
C SER A 331 -4.00 -22.88 0.98
N LYS A 332 -3.00 -22.81 1.86
CA LYS A 332 -1.81 -23.67 1.86
C LYS A 332 -1.55 -24.16 3.29
N THR A 333 -1.04 -25.38 3.43
CA THR A 333 -0.64 -25.93 4.72
C THR A 333 0.88 -25.94 4.86
N LEU A 334 1.39 -25.15 5.78
CA LEU A 334 2.80 -25.18 6.22
C LEU A 334 2.99 -26.36 7.17
N LYS A 335 4.05 -27.13 6.96
CA LYS A 335 4.35 -28.34 7.75
C LYS A 335 5.62 -28.13 8.57
N GLY A 336 5.52 -28.32 9.87
CA GLY A 336 6.68 -28.34 10.76
C GLY A 336 7.54 -29.59 10.53
N SER A 337 8.75 -29.55 11.11
CA SER A 337 9.62 -30.72 11.13
C SER A 337 9.01 -31.85 12.00
N TRP A 338 9.24 -33.10 11.61
CA TRP A 338 8.87 -34.24 12.42
C TRP A 338 9.55 -34.23 13.78
N SER A 339 8.85 -34.68 14.82
CA SER A 339 9.43 -34.96 16.13
C SER A 339 10.48 -36.08 16.04
N ALA A 340 11.30 -36.23 17.07
CA ALA A 340 12.00 -37.48 17.31
C ALA A 340 10.96 -38.61 17.43
N PRO A 341 11.25 -39.82 16.88
CA PRO A 341 10.35 -40.95 17.03
C PRO A 341 10.17 -41.38 18.50
N LEU A 342 8.90 -41.61 18.88
CA LEU A 342 8.54 -42.25 20.13
C LEU A 342 8.42 -43.77 19.90
N LYS A 343 9.22 -44.58 20.60
CA LYS A 343 9.14 -46.05 20.52
C LYS A 343 8.09 -46.57 21.50
N MET A 344 7.17 -47.40 21.02
CA MET A 344 6.09 -47.97 21.81
C MET A 344 6.00 -49.50 21.54
N LYS A 345 5.97 -50.29 22.60
CA LYS A 345 5.71 -51.74 22.52
C LYS A 345 4.25 -52.00 22.91
N ILE A 346 3.49 -52.52 21.97
CA ILE A 346 2.02 -52.77 22.10
C ILE A 346 1.78 -54.21 22.56
#